data_53cbf5d7621c9785f94d6b7efa90173e
#
_entry.id   53cbf5d7621c9785f94d6b7efa90173e
#
_cell.length_a   1.000
_cell.length_b   1.000
_cell.length_c   1.000
_cell.angle_alpha   90.00
_cell.angle_beta   90.00
_cell.angle_gamma   90.00
#
_symmetry.space_group_name_H-M   'P 1'
#
loop_
_entity.id
_entity.type
_entity.pdbx_description
1 polymer ?
#
loop_
_entity_poly.entity_id
_entity_poly.type
_entity_poly.pdbx_seq_one_letter_code
_entity_poly.pdbx_strand_id
1 'polypeptide(L)'
;MRHRLLNRALPAFVMLAVLAGPALAQEGRTYQQPPAPIADILDTRPSPTPSLSPDRATLALYDRANLPPIAELAEPMLRLAGYRINPRNNGQANSRTAWLTGLSFQPVAGGPARTVSLPANARFVSPSWSPDGRSLALLMDAPTGLELWTVDVASGRARKLTDARVNATVGGAVDWLPDSSGLLVRMTPEGRGAAPDVSRPPEGPIVEESMGRTAPARTYQDLLSNAGDEALFEHYFTSQLTLVPLEGAARTIGAPAVYLGSGVSPDGRYILQTKAKRPYSYVVPAALFPADVVITDLQGQTVHRVADLPLRDNIPTPFDSVAPGPRSAQWRADAPSTLVWVEAQDGGDPRTAAEVRDRVFTLAAPFTGQPTPLIDLKDRYGGVIWGDADTALVLSRQFNSRRETRYLIDPSNPGQERVLLERNYQDRYNDPGFPVTEPNDAGFPVMRFTADGARVLMSGAGATREGEYPFLASMDLTTGATERVWTSEAGAYESVVGILDDAGRQLVTRRETRSDPPNLFVRDLDAQATALTTFPDPAPQLAGVTKQLISYTRADGVQLSGTLYLPAGYDKDRDGPLPLVMWAYPAASVNSAG
;
A
#
# COMPACT_ATOMS: atom_id res chain seq x y z
N MET A 1 46.96 -20.79 -85.89
CA MET A 1 48.16 -21.36 -85.24
C MET A 1 48.01 -21.15 -83.70
N ARG A 2 48.13 -22.26 -82.99
CA ARG A 2 48.40 -22.46 -81.55
C ARG A 2 47.33 -22.03 -80.51
N HIS A 3 46.72 -23.04 -80.03
CA HIS A 3 45.96 -23.16 -78.76
C HIS A 3 46.77 -22.70 -77.53
N ARG A 4 46.05 -22.07 -76.56
CA ARG A 4 46.37 -22.21 -75.16
C ARG A 4 45.09 -22.33 -74.35
N LEU A 5 44.96 -23.51 -73.79
CA LEU A 5 44.01 -23.88 -72.77
C LEU A 5 44.29 -23.12 -71.46
N LEU A 6 43.31 -22.47 -70.90
CA LEU A 6 43.32 -21.97 -69.49
C LEU A 6 42.35 -22.78 -68.68
N ASN A 7 42.91 -23.62 -67.81
CA ASN A 7 42.20 -24.27 -66.73
C ASN A 7 41.59 -23.21 -65.78
N ARG A 8 40.32 -23.22 -65.64
CA ARG A 8 39.64 -22.53 -64.54
C ARG A 8 39.25 -23.58 -63.46
N ALA A 9 39.95 -23.53 -62.32
CA ALA A 9 39.61 -24.23 -61.12
C ALA A 9 38.37 -23.56 -60.51
N LEU A 10 37.28 -24.30 -60.32
CA LEU A 10 36.15 -23.92 -59.47
C LEU A 10 36.52 -24.10 -57.98
N PRO A 11 36.25 -23.13 -57.09
CA PRO A 11 36.33 -23.39 -55.68
C PRO A 11 35.05 -24.15 -55.26
N ALA A 12 35.24 -25.32 -54.68
CA ALA A 12 34.16 -26.06 -54.01
C ALA A 12 33.69 -25.30 -52.77
N PHE A 13 32.50 -24.74 -52.84
CA PHE A 13 31.80 -24.23 -51.66
C PHE A 13 31.30 -25.43 -50.85
N VAL A 14 31.96 -25.73 -49.74
CA VAL A 14 31.47 -26.66 -48.74
C VAL A 14 30.35 -25.95 -47.99
N MET A 15 29.09 -26.27 -48.30
CA MET A 15 27.90 -25.85 -47.54
C MET A 15 27.89 -26.65 -46.25
N LEU A 16 28.32 -26.03 -45.14
CA LEU A 16 28.15 -26.57 -43.80
C LEU A 16 26.65 -26.44 -43.46
N ALA A 17 25.87 -27.50 -43.71
CA ALA A 17 24.50 -27.58 -43.20
C ALA A 17 24.59 -27.74 -41.69
N VAL A 18 24.40 -26.63 -40.97
CA VAL A 18 24.12 -26.68 -39.53
C VAL A 18 22.76 -27.36 -39.41
N LEU A 19 22.74 -28.63 -39.05
CA LEU A 19 21.55 -29.32 -38.57
C LEU A 19 21.09 -28.64 -37.29
N ALA A 20 20.21 -27.64 -37.42
CA ALA A 20 19.36 -27.20 -36.34
C ALA A 20 18.45 -28.39 -36.02
N GLY A 21 18.86 -29.23 -35.10
CA GLY A 21 17.97 -30.21 -34.52
C GLY A 21 16.73 -29.48 -33.95
N PRO A 22 15.54 -30.02 -34.06
CA PRO A 22 14.38 -29.43 -33.42
C PRO A 22 14.74 -29.24 -31.95
N ALA A 23 14.54 -28.03 -31.43
CA ALA A 23 14.58 -27.78 -30.01
C ALA A 23 13.43 -28.60 -29.42
N LEU A 24 13.72 -29.86 -29.05
CA LEU A 24 12.79 -30.68 -28.30
C LEU A 24 12.57 -29.91 -26.99
N ALA A 25 11.36 -29.41 -26.79
CA ALA A 25 10.90 -29.06 -25.47
C ALA A 25 11.24 -30.23 -24.57
N GLN A 26 12.06 -30.02 -23.56
CA GLN A 26 12.46 -31.08 -22.65
C GLN A 26 11.20 -31.54 -21.91
N GLU A 27 10.49 -32.52 -22.48
CA GLU A 27 9.41 -33.19 -21.78
C GLU A 27 10.01 -33.82 -20.51
N GLY A 28 9.47 -33.42 -19.35
CA GLY A 28 9.73 -34.11 -18.10
C GLY A 28 10.64 -33.44 -17.07
N ARG A 29 11.04 -32.15 -17.24
CA ARG A 29 11.61 -31.43 -16.10
C ARG A 29 10.52 -30.95 -15.16
N THR A 30 10.30 -31.71 -14.11
CA THR A 30 9.54 -31.23 -12.95
C THR A 30 10.36 -30.18 -12.19
N TYR A 31 9.69 -29.26 -11.48
CA TYR A 31 10.36 -28.39 -10.52
C TYR A 31 11.16 -29.25 -9.53
N GLN A 32 12.43 -28.91 -9.36
CA GLN A 32 13.28 -29.57 -8.39
C GLN A 32 13.20 -28.85 -7.06
N GLN A 33 13.16 -29.61 -5.99
CA GLN A 33 13.26 -29.02 -4.66
C GLN A 33 14.72 -28.63 -4.38
N PRO A 34 14.96 -27.49 -3.68
CA PRO A 34 16.29 -27.17 -3.20
C PRO A 34 16.76 -28.20 -2.17
N PRO A 35 18.06 -28.26 -1.82
CA PRO A 35 18.54 -29.06 -0.71
C PRO A 35 17.74 -28.79 0.58
N ALA A 36 17.53 -29.83 1.40
CA ALA A 36 16.67 -29.74 2.60
C ALA A 36 16.95 -28.52 3.50
N PRO A 37 18.20 -28.14 3.83
CA PRO A 37 18.44 -26.97 4.67
C PRO A 37 17.95 -25.65 4.07
N ILE A 38 17.92 -25.54 2.74
CA ILE A 38 17.38 -24.36 2.04
C ILE A 38 15.85 -24.43 1.99
N ALA A 39 15.28 -25.61 1.70
CA ALA A 39 13.84 -25.81 1.75
C ALA A 39 13.27 -25.47 3.13
N ASP A 40 13.89 -25.95 4.19
CA ASP A 40 13.50 -25.69 5.58
C ASP A 40 13.46 -24.19 5.92
N ILE A 41 14.41 -23.39 5.39
CA ILE A 41 14.41 -21.93 5.57
C ILE A 41 13.29 -21.28 4.75
N LEU A 42 13.07 -21.72 3.51
CA LEU A 42 12.05 -21.15 2.61
C LEU A 42 10.64 -21.47 3.09
N ASP A 43 10.40 -22.66 3.64
CA ASP A 43 9.10 -23.13 4.12
C ASP A 43 8.76 -22.64 5.54
N THR A 44 9.72 -22.02 6.22
CA THR A 44 9.51 -21.48 7.57
C THR A 44 8.46 -20.38 7.58
N ARG A 45 7.53 -20.47 8.52
CA ARG A 45 6.53 -19.40 8.74
C ARG A 45 7.17 -18.23 9.50
N PRO A 46 7.10 -17.00 8.99
CA PRO A 46 7.57 -15.84 9.73
C PRO A 46 6.73 -15.62 10.99
N SER A 47 7.29 -14.92 11.98
CA SER A 47 6.53 -14.51 13.16
C SER A 47 5.26 -13.75 12.76
N PRO A 48 4.14 -13.93 13.49
CA PRO A 48 2.89 -13.27 13.21
C PRO A 48 3.00 -11.74 13.15
N THR A 49 2.21 -11.12 12.27
CA THR A 49 2.15 -9.67 12.17
C THR A 49 1.07 -9.13 13.10
N PRO A 50 1.38 -8.19 14.01
CA PRO A 50 0.41 -7.64 14.94
C PRO A 50 -0.41 -6.49 14.34
N SER A 51 -1.64 -6.33 14.84
CA SER A 51 -2.49 -5.15 14.65
C SER A 51 -3.25 -4.85 15.93
N LEU A 52 -3.07 -3.66 16.48
CA LEU A 52 -3.74 -3.25 17.72
C LEU A 52 -5.19 -2.87 17.42
N SER A 53 -6.12 -3.31 18.28
CA SER A 53 -7.53 -2.92 18.20
C SER A 53 -7.72 -1.42 18.52
N PRO A 54 -8.76 -0.76 17.97
CA PRO A 54 -9.07 0.63 18.28
C PRO A 54 -9.26 0.92 19.78
N ASP A 55 -9.83 -0.02 20.52
CA ASP A 55 -9.99 0.05 21.99
C ASP A 55 -8.68 -0.21 22.76
N ARG A 56 -7.57 -0.51 22.08
CA ARG A 56 -6.22 -0.77 22.61
C ARG A 56 -6.12 -1.97 23.56
N ALA A 57 -7.17 -2.81 23.60
CA ALA A 57 -7.24 -3.94 24.53
C ALA A 57 -6.69 -5.24 23.95
N THR A 58 -6.65 -5.39 22.63
CA THR A 58 -6.36 -6.65 21.95
C THR A 58 -5.44 -6.45 20.74
N LEU A 59 -4.50 -7.38 20.56
CA LEU A 59 -3.71 -7.50 19.34
C LEU A 59 -4.26 -8.64 18.48
N ALA A 60 -4.63 -8.36 17.23
CA ALA A 60 -4.78 -9.39 16.22
C ALA A 60 -3.39 -9.79 15.72
N LEU A 61 -3.11 -11.07 15.73
CA LEU A 61 -1.86 -11.69 15.26
C LEU A 61 -2.18 -12.49 14.00
N TYR A 62 -1.59 -12.09 12.87
CA TYR A 62 -1.83 -12.71 11.57
C TYR A 62 -0.68 -13.62 11.18
N ASP A 63 -0.98 -14.90 10.95
CA ASP A 63 -0.05 -15.84 10.35
C ASP A 63 -0.06 -15.70 8.82
N ARG A 64 1.08 -15.94 8.20
CA ARG A 64 1.23 -15.95 6.75
C ARG A 64 2.22 -17.02 6.30
N ALA A 65 2.10 -17.46 5.05
CA ALA A 65 3.17 -18.21 4.40
C ALA A 65 4.38 -17.29 4.13
N ASN A 66 5.57 -17.85 4.12
CA ASN A 66 6.78 -17.09 3.77
C ASN A 66 6.81 -16.75 2.28
N LEU A 67 6.51 -17.73 1.44
CA LEU A 67 6.45 -17.60 -0.02
C LEU A 67 5.11 -18.10 -0.55
N PRO A 68 4.59 -17.52 -1.63
CA PRO A 68 3.42 -18.07 -2.31
C PRO A 68 3.76 -19.44 -2.93
N PRO A 69 2.86 -20.43 -2.87
CA PRO A 69 3.07 -21.70 -3.53
C PRO A 69 3.01 -21.56 -5.06
N ILE A 70 3.70 -22.46 -5.77
CA ILE A 70 3.72 -22.46 -7.26
C ILE A 70 2.31 -22.53 -7.84
N ALA A 71 1.41 -23.28 -7.21
CA ALA A 71 0.02 -23.37 -7.63
C ALA A 71 -0.68 -22.00 -7.66
N GLU A 72 -0.40 -21.13 -6.69
CA GLU A 72 -0.93 -19.74 -6.67
C GLU A 72 -0.31 -18.88 -7.78
N LEU A 73 0.99 -19.02 -8.01
CA LEU A 73 1.68 -18.30 -9.09
C LEU A 73 1.22 -18.75 -10.49
N ALA A 74 0.67 -19.97 -10.61
CA ALA A 74 0.13 -20.52 -11.84
C ALA A 74 -1.36 -20.19 -12.05
N GLU A 75 -2.04 -19.55 -11.08
CA GLU A 75 -3.44 -19.14 -11.27
C GLU A 75 -3.56 -18.13 -12.43
N PRO A 76 -4.64 -18.19 -13.22
CA PRO A 76 -4.88 -17.23 -14.28
C PRO A 76 -4.85 -15.80 -13.78
N MET A 77 -4.15 -14.92 -14.50
CA MET A 77 -4.05 -13.51 -14.20
C MET A 77 -4.40 -12.69 -15.44
N LEU A 78 -5.36 -11.79 -15.31
CA LEU A 78 -5.68 -10.79 -16.33
C LEU A 78 -4.97 -9.47 -16.00
N ARG A 79 -4.51 -8.80 -17.05
CA ARG A 79 -3.83 -7.51 -17.00
C ARG A 79 -4.68 -6.50 -17.74
N LEU A 80 -5.40 -5.65 -17.02
CA LEU A 80 -6.44 -4.79 -17.57
C LEU A 80 -6.34 -3.39 -16.97
N ALA A 81 -6.14 -2.41 -17.82
CA ALA A 81 -6.17 -0.99 -17.48
C ALA A 81 -5.28 -0.59 -16.28
N GLY A 82 -4.09 -1.20 -16.17
CA GLY A 82 -3.13 -0.95 -15.09
C GLY A 82 -3.30 -1.83 -13.86
N TYR A 83 -4.25 -2.76 -13.87
CA TYR A 83 -4.49 -3.71 -12.79
C TYR A 83 -4.14 -5.14 -13.20
N ARG A 84 -3.74 -5.93 -12.20
CA ARG A 84 -3.60 -7.38 -12.30
C ARG A 84 -4.64 -8.03 -11.41
N ILE A 85 -5.50 -8.83 -12.00
CA ILE A 85 -6.59 -9.47 -11.28
C ILE A 85 -6.61 -10.98 -11.49
N ASN A 86 -7.11 -11.67 -10.49
CA ASN A 86 -7.44 -13.09 -10.60
C ASN A 86 -8.92 -13.23 -11.04
N PRO A 87 -9.19 -13.71 -12.26
CA PRO A 87 -10.56 -13.83 -12.76
C PRO A 87 -11.42 -14.86 -12.02
N ARG A 88 -10.78 -15.81 -11.28
CA ARG A 88 -11.50 -16.79 -10.48
C ARG A 88 -12.23 -16.15 -9.30
N ASN A 89 -11.54 -15.23 -8.59
CA ASN A 89 -12.06 -14.71 -7.33
C ASN A 89 -12.37 -13.21 -7.35
N ASN A 90 -12.19 -12.52 -8.48
CA ASN A 90 -12.37 -11.05 -8.57
C ASN A 90 -11.52 -10.29 -7.55
N GLY A 91 -10.36 -10.83 -7.19
CA GLY A 91 -9.38 -10.20 -6.34
C GLY A 91 -8.18 -9.69 -7.13
N GLN A 92 -7.31 -8.94 -6.47
CA GLN A 92 -6.03 -8.57 -7.05
C GLN A 92 -5.11 -9.79 -7.16
N ALA A 93 -4.38 -9.89 -8.26
CA ALA A 93 -3.38 -10.91 -8.52
C ALA A 93 -1.97 -10.30 -8.43
N ASN A 94 -1.52 -10.00 -7.24
CA ASN A 94 -0.16 -9.53 -7.00
C ASN A 94 0.75 -10.73 -6.72
N SER A 95 1.85 -10.86 -7.46
CA SER A 95 2.87 -11.89 -7.22
C SER A 95 3.52 -11.82 -5.83
N ARG A 96 3.20 -10.80 -5.05
CA ARG A 96 3.68 -10.57 -3.68
C ARG A 96 2.55 -10.49 -2.66
N THR A 97 1.32 -10.81 -3.03
CA THR A 97 0.22 -10.87 -2.06
C THR A 97 0.48 -12.04 -1.11
N ALA A 98 0.87 -11.72 0.11
CA ALA A 98 0.95 -12.72 1.15
C ALA A 98 -0.46 -12.96 1.70
N TRP A 99 -1.04 -14.10 1.34
CA TRP A 99 -2.26 -14.56 1.99
C TRP A 99 -2.00 -14.81 3.47
N LEU A 100 -2.90 -14.30 4.29
CA LEU A 100 -2.94 -14.63 5.69
C LEU A 100 -3.60 -16.00 5.85
N THR A 101 -3.03 -16.83 6.74
CA THR A 101 -3.44 -18.24 6.87
C THR A 101 -3.91 -18.58 8.27
N GLY A 102 -3.75 -17.67 9.23
CA GLY A 102 -4.17 -17.82 10.62
C GLY A 102 -4.43 -16.49 11.28
N LEU A 103 -5.23 -16.52 12.33
CA LEU A 103 -5.58 -15.38 13.16
C LEU A 103 -5.65 -15.82 14.61
N SER A 104 -5.04 -15.07 15.49
CA SER A 104 -5.25 -15.19 16.93
C SER A 104 -5.37 -13.81 17.59
N PHE A 105 -6.01 -13.78 18.74
CA PHE A 105 -6.15 -12.56 19.56
C PHE A 105 -5.31 -12.69 20.81
N GLN A 106 -4.39 -11.75 21.03
CA GLN A 106 -3.55 -11.62 22.20
C GLN A 106 -4.04 -10.45 23.05
N PRO A 107 -4.53 -10.68 24.29
CA PRO A 107 -4.86 -9.57 25.18
C PRO A 107 -3.63 -8.73 25.51
N VAL A 108 -3.75 -7.40 25.45
CA VAL A 108 -2.67 -6.47 25.84
C VAL A 108 -2.36 -6.56 27.33
N ALA A 109 -3.35 -6.86 28.15
CA ALA A 109 -3.17 -7.10 29.58
C ALA A 109 -2.38 -8.38 29.92
N GLY A 110 -1.99 -9.16 28.91
CA GLY A 110 -1.29 -10.43 29.07
C GLY A 110 -2.22 -11.64 29.11
N GLY A 111 -1.65 -12.82 29.30
CA GLY A 111 -2.36 -14.09 29.24
C GLY A 111 -2.21 -14.81 27.90
N PRO A 112 -2.84 -15.98 27.71
CA PRO A 112 -2.67 -16.76 26.51
C PRO A 112 -3.40 -16.14 25.30
N ALA A 113 -2.75 -16.19 24.14
CA ALA A 113 -3.40 -15.87 22.87
C ALA A 113 -4.51 -16.87 22.57
N ARG A 114 -5.61 -16.38 22.00
CA ARG A 114 -6.74 -17.22 21.57
C ARG A 114 -6.75 -17.34 20.06
N THR A 115 -6.55 -18.55 19.57
CA THR A 115 -6.65 -18.84 18.13
C THR A 115 -8.10 -18.77 17.67
N VAL A 116 -8.33 -18.09 16.55
CA VAL A 116 -9.63 -18.02 15.89
C VAL A 116 -9.86 -19.28 15.06
N SER A 117 -11.04 -19.88 15.22
CA SER A 117 -11.43 -21.05 14.43
C SER A 117 -11.88 -20.61 13.04
N LEU A 118 -10.99 -20.70 12.06
CA LEU A 118 -11.27 -20.46 10.64
C LEU A 118 -11.52 -21.78 9.91
N PRO A 119 -12.14 -21.76 8.72
CA PRO A 119 -12.25 -22.94 7.87
C PRO A 119 -10.90 -23.61 7.60
N ALA A 120 -10.90 -24.92 7.34
CA ALA A 120 -9.68 -25.63 7.01
C ALA A 120 -9.01 -25.02 5.76
N ASN A 121 -7.69 -24.84 5.80
CA ASN A 121 -6.89 -24.19 4.74
C ASN A 121 -7.37 -22.78 4.39
N ALA A 122 -7.92 -22.05 5.35
CA ALA A 122 -8.33 -20.66 5.16
C ALA A 122 -7.17 -19.81 4.63
N ARG A 123 -7.48 -19.00 3.61
CA ARG A 123 -6.62 -17.94 3.11
C ARG A 123 -7.46 -16.67 3.04
N PHE A 124 -6.96 -15.59 3.60
CA PHE A 124 -7.70 -14.32 3.64
C PHE A 124 -6.79 -13.12 3.46
N VAL A 125 -7.38 -12.00 3.10
CA VAL A 125 -6.71 -10.71 2.91
C VAL A 125 -7.54 -9.58 3.52
N SER A 126 -6.95 -8.39 3.56
CA SER A 126 -7.63 -7.15 3.95
C SER A 126 -8.34 -7.20 5.30
N PRO A 127 -7.68 -7.70 6.37
CA PRO A 127 -8.29 -7.63 7.69
C PRO A 127 -8.45 -6.16 8.11
N SER A 128 -9.62 -5.82 8.68
CA SER A 128 -9.90 -4.46 9.20
C SER A 128 -10.75 -4.52 10.46
N TRP A 129 -10.35 -3.73 11.46
CA TRP A 129 -11.08 -3.58 12.69
C TRP A 129 -12.37 -2.78 12.49
N SER A 130 -13.44 -3.15 13.17
CA SER A 130 -14.58 -2.24 13.37
C SER A 130 -14.15 -1.03 14.20
N PRO A 131 -14.75 0.16 14.00
CA PRO A 131 -14.42 1.35 14.78
C PRO A 131 -14.44 1.14 16.30
N ASP A 132 -15.39 0.35 16.81
CA ASP A 132 -15.51 0.01 18.23
C ASP A 132 -14.53 -1.08 18.73
N GLY A 133 -13.70 -1.64 17.86
CA GLY A 133 -12.72 -2.67 18.20
C GLY A 133 -13.29 -4.06 18.53
N ARG A 134 -14.61 -4.26 18.43
CA ARG A 134 -15.27 -5.51 18.85
C ARG A 134 -15.31 -6.57 17.77
N SER A 135 -15.13 -6.17 16.51
CA SER A 135 -15.17 -7.07 15.36
C SER A 135 -14.00 -6.85 14.44
N LEU A 136 -13.58 -7.91 13.75
CA LEU A 136 -12.59 -7.86 12.67
C LEU A 136 -13.24 -8.37 11.39
N ALA A 137 -13.25 -7.57 10.32
CA ALA A 137 -13.65 -8.00 9.00
C ALA A 137 -12.46 -8.55 8.23
N LEU A 138 -12.69 -9.54 7.34
CA LEU A 138 -11.67 -10.10 6.46
C LEU A 138 -12.30 -10.64 5.17
N LEU A 139 -11.51 -10.68 4.09
CA LEU A 139 -11.91 -11.26 2.81
C LEU A 139 -11.31 -12.65 2.67
N MET A 140 -12.17 -13.67 2.75
CA MET A 140 -11.80 -15.08 2.64
C MET A 140 -11.79 -15.52 1.19
N ASP A 141 -10.71 -16.17 0.75
CA ASP A 141 -10.62 -16.80 -0.57
C ASP A 141 -11.44 -18.09 -0.59
N ALA A 142 -12.51 -18.09 -1.36
CA ALA A 142 -13.37 -19.25 -1.59
C ALA A 142 -13.17 -19.80 -3.02
N PRO A 143 -13.61 -21.00 -3.33
CA PRO A 143 -13.38 -21.60 -4.65
C PRO A 143 -13.86 -20.76 -5.83
N THR A 144 -14.92 -19.99 -5.68
CA THR A 144 -15.57 -19.22 -6.76
C THR A 144 -15.47 -17.72 -6.61
N GLY A 145 -14.84 -17.20 -5.53
CA GLY A 145 -14.78 -15.76 -5.29
C GLY A 145 -14.25 -15.42 -3.91
N LEU A 146 -14.36 -14.14 -3.55
CA LEU A 146 -14.06 -13.64 -2.22
C LEU A 146 -15.33 -13.51 -1.40
N GLU A 147 -15.31 -14.02 -0.18
CA GLU A 147 -16.38 -13.90 0.82
C GLU A 147 -16.00 -12.87 1.88
N LEU A 148 -16.95 -12.05 2.30
CA LEU A 148 -16.77 -11.22 3.50
C LEU A 148 -17.10 -12.04 4.74
N TRP A 149 -16.16 -12.06 5.67
CA TRP A 149 -16.30 -12.68 6.99
C TRP A 149 -16.08 -11.65 8.07
N THR A 150 -16.70 -11.86 9.24
CA THR A 150 -16.39 -11.12 10.47
C THR A 150 -16.01 -12.09 11.57
N VAL A 151 -15.16 -11.61 12.48
CA VAL A 151 -14.73 -12.33 13.68
C VAL A 151 -15.09 -11.48 14.89
N ASP A 152 -15.89 -12.02 15.78
CA ASP A 152 -16.16 -11.43 17.08
C ASP A 152 -14.93 -11.56 17.98
N VAL A 153 -14.40 -10.45 18.44
CA VAL A 153 -13.14 -10.41 19.19
C VAL A 153 -13.27 -11.08 20.55
N ALA A 154 -14.41 -10.91 21.21
CA ALA A 154 -14.62 -11.43 22.56
C ALA A 154 -14.74 -12.97 22.58
N SER A 155 -15.39 -13.57 21.58
CA SER A 155 -15.56 -15.04 21.52
C SER A 155 -14.55 -15.73 20.61
N GLY A 156 -13.91 -15.02 19.67
CA GLY A 156 -13.09 -15.60 18.60
C GLY A 156 -13.91 -16.33 17.54
N ARG A 157 -15.21 -16.10 17.48
CA ARG A 157 -16.10 -16.76 16.53
C ARG A 157 -16.09 -16.06 15.20
N ALA A 158 -15.70 -16.78 14.15
CA ALA A 158 -15.78 -16.30 12.77
C ALA A 158 -17.16 -16.60 12.17
N ARG A 159 -17.68 -15.66 11.37
CA ARG A 159 -18.97 -15.78 10.69
C ARG A 159 -18.89 -15.21 9.28
N LYS A 160 -19.41 -15.98 8.32
CA LYS A 160 -19.57 -15.51 6.94
C LYS A 160 -20.75 -14.53 6.85
N LEU A 161 -20.53 -13.38 6.21
CA LEU A 161 -21.56 -12.36 5.98
C LEU A 161 -22.10 -12.40 4.55
N THR A 162 -21.28 -12.73 3.56
CA THR A 162 -21.68 -12.72 2.14
C THR A 162 -21.31 -14.03 1.45
N ASP A 163 -21.98 -14.32 0.35
CA ASP A 163 -21.52 -15.30 -0.60
C ASP A 163 -20.23 -14.82 -1.30
N ALA A 164 -19.60 -15.71 -2.08
CA ALA A 164 -18.33 -15.50 -2.76
C ALA A 164 -18.46 -14.51 -3.95
N ARG A 165 -18.90 -13.28 -3.67
CA ARG A 165 -19.20 -12.24 -4.65
C ARG A 165 -18.57 -10.89 -4.36
N VAL A 166 -17.67 -10.79 -3.39
CA VAL A 166 -16.96 -9.52 -3.15
C VAL A 166 -16.07 -9.22 -4.36
N ASN A 167 -16.17 -7.99 -4.88
CA ASN A 167 -15.34 -7.51 -5.98
C ASN A 167 -14.21 -6.64 -5.47
N ALA A 168 -13.02 -7.24 -5.35
CA ALA A 168 -11.80 -6.59 -4.87
C ALA A 168 -10.76 -6.34 -6.00
N THR A 169 -11.19 -6.26 -7.25
CA THR A 169 -10.32 -5.97 -8.40
C THR A 169 -9.59 -4.64 -8.26
N VAL A 170 -10.27 -3.64 -7.71
CA VAL A 170 -9.68 -2.37 -7.25
C VAL A 170 -9.60 -2.44 -5.73
N GLY A 171 -8.48 -2.09 -5.11
CA GLY A 171 -8.31 -2.12 -3.65
C GLY A 171 -9.43 -1.41 -2.88
N GLY A 172 -9.54 -1.65 -1.56
CA GLY A 172 -10.55 -1.03 -0.70
C GLY A 172 -11.98 -1.47 -1.04
N ALA A 173 -12.22 -2.77 -1.14
CA ALA A 173 -13.54 -3.33 -1.48
C ALA A 173 -14.55 -3.28 -0.33
N VAL A 174 -14.10 -3.02 0.89
CA VAL A 174 -14.89 -3.10 2.13
C VAL A 174 -14.52 -1.94 3.03
N ASP A 175 -15.52 -1.21 3.49
CA ASP A 175 -15.39 -0.12 4.47
C ASP A 175 -16.38 -0.34 5.61
N TRP A 176 -15.93 -0.25 6.86
CA TRP A 176 -16.81 -0.26 8.01
C TRP A 176 -17.71 0.98 8.04
N LEU A 177 -18.95 0.81 8.47
CA LEU A 177 -19.76 1.94 8.87
C LEU A 177 -19.21 2.53 10.17
N PRO A 178 -19.24 3.87 10.35
CA PRO A 178 -18.67 4.52 11.53
C PRO A 178 -19.29 4.06 12.88
N ASP A 179 -20.53 3.60 12.86
CA ASP A 179 -21.23 3.07 14.03
C ASP A 179 -20.99 1.57 14.28
N SER A 180 -20.09 0.95 13.52
CA SER A 180 -19.78 -0.49 13.56
C SER A 180 -20.96 -1.43 13.28
N SER A 181 -22.10 -0.94 12.81
CA SER A 181 -23.32 -1.74 12.58
C SER A 181 -23.23 -2.64 11.35
N GLY A 182 -22.30 -2.37 10.43
CA GLY A 182 -22.15 -3.08 9.18
C GLY A 182 -21.03 -2.52 8.31
N LEU A 183 -21.03 -2.91 7.04
CA LEU A 183 -19.98 -2.57 6.08
C LEU A 183 -20.58 -2.13 4.74
N LEU A 184 -19.94 -1.15 4.11
CA LEU A 184 -20.13 -0.85 2.69
C LEU A 184 -19.20 -1.77 1.89
N VAL A 185 -19.76 -2.53 0.95
CA VAL A 185 -19.04 -3.56 0.20
C VAL A 185 -19.27 -3.40 -1.29
N ARG A 186 -18.22 -3.53 -2.07
CA ARG A 186 -18.34 -3.67 -3.53
C ARG A 186 -18.57 -5.14 -3.86
N MET A 187 -19.73 -5.44 -4.40
CA MET A 187 -20.13 -6.81 -4.76
C MET A 187 -20.15 -6.97 -6.29
N THR A 188 -19.82 -8.13 -6.77
CA THR A 188 -20.13 -8.51 -8.16
C THR A 188 -21.65 -8.43 -8.37
N PRO A 189 -22.14 -7.74 -9.41
CA PRO A 189 -23.57 -7.62 -9.67
C PRO A 189 -24.25 -8.97 -9.82
N GLU A 190 -25.49 -9.09 -9.36
CA GLU A 190 -26.31 -10.26 -9.61
C GLU A 190 -26.55 -10.44 -11.11
N GLY A 191 -26.49 -11.68 -11.56
CA GLY A 191 -26.72 -12.00 -12.99
C GLY A 191 -25.63 -11.52 -13.93
N ARG A 192 -24.42 -11.21 -13.46
CA ARG A 192 -23.29 -10.77 -14.32
C ARG A 192 -23.03 -11.72 -15.50
N GLY A 193 -23.35 -13.00 -15.39
CA GLY A 193 -23.12 -14.00 -16.43
C GLY A 193 -21.65 -14.41 -16.58
N ALA A 194 -21.36 -15.15 -17.66
CA ALA A 194 -20.02 -15.59 -18.00
C ALA A 194 -19.18 -14.42 -18.55
N ALA A 195 -17.86 -14.52 -18.39
CA ALA A 195 -16.94 -13.54 -18.99
C ALA A 195 -17.06 -13.55 -20.53
N PRO A 196 -16.87 -12.39 -21.18
CA PRO A 196 -16.83 -12.31 -22.64
C PRO A 196 -15.80 -13.26 -23.24
N ASP A 197 -16.17 -13.94 -24.32
CA ASP A 197 -15.24 -14.73 -25.12
C ASP A 197 -14.41 -13.82 -26.02
N VAL A 198 -13.16 -13.59 -25.60
CA VAL A 198 -12.20 -12.75 -26.33
C VAL A 198 -11.25 -13.56 -27.22
N SER A 199 -11.49 -14.87 -27.38
CA SER A 199 -10.66 -15.74 -28.24
C SER A 199 -10.90 -15.49 -29.71
N ARG A 200 -11.99 -14.81 -30.07
CA ARG A 200 -12.30 -14.46 -31.45
C ARG A 200 -11.51 -13.23 -31.90
N PRO A 201 -11.01 -13.21 -33.15
CA PRO A 201 -10.41 -11.99 -33.67
C PRO A 201 -11.42 -10.83 -33.61
N PRO A 202 -10.94 -9.59 -33.34
CA PRO A 202 -11.81 -8.43 -33.37
C PRO A 202 -12.46 -8.26 -34.75
N GLU A 203 -13.69 -7.75 -34.81
CA GLU A 203 -14.45 -7.57 -36.06
C GLU A 203 -13.80 -6.57 -37.04
N GLY A 204 -12.80 -5.79 -36.58
CA GLY A 204 -12.07 -4.82 -37.39
C GLY A 204 -10.71 -4.46 -36.77
N PRO A 205 -9.87 -3.74 -37.53
CA PRO A 205 -8.60 -3.26 -37.03
C PRO A 205 -8.81 -2.21 -35.95
N ILE A 206 -7.91 -2.17 -34.95
CA ILE A 206 -7.80 -1.05 -34.04
C ILE A 206 -7.08 0.07 -34.78
N VAL A 207 -7.78 1.18 -34.98
CA VAL A 207 -7.22 2.37 -35.61
C VAL A 207 -7.02 3.44 -34.56
N GLU A 208 -5.77 3.77 -34.26
CA GLU A 208 -5.40 4.91 -33.42
C GLU A 208 -4.93 6.05 -34.32
N GLU A 209 -5.59 7.20 -34.23
CA GLU A 209 -5.21 8.40 -34.94
C GLU A 209 -4.67 9.44 -33.96
N SER A 210 -3.41 9.84 -34.11
CA SER A 210 -2.81 10.84 -33.24
C SER A 210 -3.23 12.28 -33.56
N MET A 211 -3.86 12.53 -34.68
CA MET A 211 -4.32 13.86 -35.14
C MET A 211 -3.26 14.97 -34.97
N GLY A 212 -2.00 14.61 -35.02
CA GLY A 212 -0.89 15.53 -34.82
C GLY A 212 -0.68 16.02 -33.36
N ARG A 213 -1.39 15.48 -32.40
CA ARG A 213 -1.15 15.82 -30.97
C ARG A 213 0.11 15.12 -30.47
N THR A 214 1.03 15.90 -29.90
CA THR A 214 2.16 15.35 -29.16
C THR A 214 1.69 14.94 -27.79
N ALA A 215 1.61 13.64 -27.53
CA ALA A 215 1.31 13.12 -26.20
C ALA A 215 2.59 12.89 -25.40
N PRO A 216 2.60 13.14 -24.08
CA PRO A 216 3.70 12.79 -23.23
C PRO A 216 3.92 11.27 -23.23
N ALA A 217 5.16 10.83 -23.48
CA ALA A 217 5.50 9.41 -23.53
C ALA A 217 5.82 8.88 -22.10
N ARG A 218 4.79 8.63 -21.29
CA ARG A 218 4.93 7.90 -20.03
C ARG A 218 4.80 6.41 -20.30
N THR A 219 5.64 5.60 -19.64
CA THR A 219 5.53 4.15 -19.71
C THR A 219 4.58 3.67 -18.62
N TYR A 220 3.50 3.05 -19.03
CA TYR A 220 2.56 2.36 -18.16
C TYR A 220 2.57 0.87 -18.47
N GLN A 221 2.18 0.06 -17.49
CA GLN A 221 2.09 -1.40 -17.61
C GLN A 221 0.64 -1.86 -17.58
N ASP A 222 0.40 -3.05 -18.15
CA ASP A 222 -0.86 -3.76 -18.03
C ASP A 222 -2.08 -2.97 -18.56
N LEU A 223 -1.87 -2.18 -19.63
CA LEU A 223 -2.91 -1.36 -20.25
C LEU A 223 -3.92 -2.24 -21.00
N LEU A 224 -5.07 -1.67 -21.35
CA LEU A 224 -5.98 -2.25 -22.35
C LEU A 224 -5.29 -2.23 -23.71
N SER A 225 -5.56 -3.22 -24.55
CA SER A 225 -4.93 -3.38 -25.86
C SER A 225 -5.93 -3.47 -27.01
N ASN A 226 -7.20 -3.75 -26.72
CA ASN A 226 -8.23 -3.98 -27.71
C ASN A 226 -9.64 -3.95 -27.10
N ALA A 227 -10.67 -4.02 -27.94
CA ALA A 227 -12.06 -4.01 -27.51
C ALA A 227 -12.44 -5.24 -26.64
N GLY A 228 -11.74 -6.37 -26.79
CA GLY A 228 -11.91 -7.55 -25.92
C GLY A 228 -11.45 -7.24 -24.50
N ASP A 229 -10.31 -6.56 -24.36
CA ASP A 229 -9.82 -6.10 -23.04
C ASP A 229 -10.77 -5.10 -22.40
N GLU A 230 -11.40 -4.21 -23.19
CA GLU A 230 -12.45 -3.31 -22.67
C GLU A 230 -13.65 -4.09 -22.12
N ALA A 231 -14.10 -5.10 -22.86
CA ALA A 231 -15.23 -5.94 -22.44
C ALA A 231 -14.89 -6.72 -21.17
N LEU A 232 -13.68 -7.28 -21.07
CA LEU A 232 -13.20 -7.94 -19.86
C LEU A 232 -13.05 -6.96 -18.70
N PHE A 233 -12.56 -5.75 -18.96
CA PHE A 233 -12.45 -4.70 -17.93
C PHE A 233 -13.83 -4.35 -17.38
N GLU A 234 -14.81 -4.07 -18.21
CA GLU A 234 -16.18 -3.82 -17.74
C GLU A 234 -16.74 -5.01 -16.97
N HIS A 235 -16.56 -6.23 -17.49
CA HIS A 235 -17.10 -7.44 -16.88
C HIS A 235 -16.56 -7.63 -15.45
N TYR A 236 -15.25 -7.51 -15.25
CA TYR A 236 -14.63 -7.80 -13.95
C TYR A 236 -14.66 -6.60 -12.99
N PHE A 237 -14.59 -5.37 -13.50
CA PHE A 237 -14.48 -4.18 -12.65
C PHE A 237 -15.82 -3.55 -12.29
N THR A 238 -16.91 -3.90 -13.00
CA THR A 238 -18.25 -3.46 -12.59
C THR A 238 -18.63 -4.07 -11.27
N SER A 239 -19.02 -3.22 -10.33
CA SER A 239 -19.44 -3.59 -8.98
C SER A 239 -20.79 -2.97 -8.64
N GLN A 240 -21.51 -3.61 -7.72
CA GLN A 240 -22.70 -3.10 -7.06
C GLN A 240 -22.32 -2.73 -5.63
N LEU A 241 -22.48 -1.47 -5.25
CA LEU A 241 -22.35 -1.09 -3.85
C LEU A 241 -23.48 -1.73 -3.03
N THR A 242 -23.11 -2.29 -1.88
CA THR A 242 -24.05 -3.01 -1.01
C THR A 242 -23.72 -2.69 0.44
N LEU A 243 -24.72 -2.29 1.22
CA LEU A 243 -24.62 -2.25 2.67
C LEU A 243 -24.89 -3.66 3.21
N VAL A 244 -23.92 -4.19 3.94
CA VAL A 244 -23.98 -5.52 4.56
C VAL A 244 -23.98 -5.29 6.08
N PRO A 245 -25.13 -5.34 6.75
CA PRO A 245 -25.18 -5.18 8.20
C PRO A 245 -24.61 -6.41 8.90
N LEU A 246 -24.13 -6.24 10.12
CA LEU A 246 -23.74 -7.37 10.96
C LEU A 246 -24.95 -8.27 11.25
N GLU A 247 -26.13 -7.68 11.44
CA GLU A 247 -27.39 -8.39 11.65
C GLU A 247 -28.45 -7.89 10.67
N GLY A 248 -29.12 -8.81 10.00
CA GLY A 248 -30.19 -8.49 9.05
C GLY A 248 -29.82 -8.74 7.58
N ALA A 249 -30.61 -8.20 6.66
CA ALA A 249 -30.44 -8.40 5.22
C ALA A 249 -29.57 -7.32 4.58
N ALA A 250 -28.71 -7.72 3.66
CA ALA A 250 -27.92 -6.81 2.84
C ALA A 250 -28.83 -5.99 1.89
N ARG A 251 -28.43 -4.75 1.58
CA ARG A 251 -29.16 -3.81 0.74
C ARG A 251 -28.24 -3.17 -0.30
N THR A 252 -28.65 -3.24 -1.56
CA THR A 252 -27.91 -2.59 -2.66
C THR A 252 -28.08 -1.07 -2.64
N ILE A 253 -27.07 -0.35 -3.11
CA ILE A 253 -27.04 1.11 -3.21
C ILE A 253 -26.79 1.51 -4.65
N GLY A 254 -27.69 2.31 -5.22
CA GLY A 254 -27.56 2.82 -6.58
C GLY A 254 -27.47 1.72 -7.65
N ALA A 255 -26.98 2.08 -8.83
CA ALA A 255 -26.79 1.16 -9.95
C ALA A 255 -25.34 0.61 -9.96
N PRO A 256 -25.12 -0.58 -10.58
CA PRO A 256 -23.78 -1.07 -10.84
C PRO A 256 -22.96 -0.10 -11.70
N ALA A 257 -21.67 0.02 -11.40
CA ALA A 257 -20.73 0.85 -12.14
C ALA A 257 -19.29 0.32 -11.98
N VAL A 258 -18.37 0.83 -12.79
CA VAL A 258 -16.94 0.61 -12.61
C VAL A 258 -16.44 1.59 -11.53
N TYR A 259 -16.45 1.15 -10.27
CA TYR A 259 -15.99 1.96 -9.15
C TYR A 259 -14.47 1.88 -9.02
N LEU A 260 -13.79 3.02 -9.21
CA LEU A 260 -12.36 3.18 -8.92
C LEU A 260 -12.09 3.53 -7.45
N GLY A 261 -13.11 3.94 -6.72
CA GLY A 261 -13.07 4.22 -5.29
C GLY A 261 -14.48 4.46 -4.75
N SER A 262 -14.66 4.12 -3.49
CA SER A 262 -15.86 4.41 -2.69
C SER A 262 -15.46 4.53 -1.23
N GLY A 263 -16.14 5.36 -0.44
CA GLY A 263 -15.89 5.47 0.99
C GLY A 263 -17.02 6.21 1.70
N VAL A 264 -17.38 5.73 2.89
CA VAL A 264 -18.43 6.33 3.73
C VAL A 264 -17.90 7.57 4.44
N SER A 265 -18.71 8.61 4.62
CA SER A 265 -18.36 9.78 5.43
C SER A 265 -18.25 9.44 6.92
N PRO A 266 -17.45 10.20 7.72
CA PRO A 266 -17.27 9.92 9.15
C PRO A 266 -18.57 9.90 9.99
N ASP A 267 -19.62 10.58 9.55
CA ASP A 267 -20.94 10.54 10.18
C ASP A 267 -21.87 9.44 9.59
N GLY A 268 -21.38 8.63 8.65
CA GLY A 268 -22.13 7.53 8.05
C GLY A 268 -23.25 7.93 7.10
N ARG A 269 -23.40 9.21 6.74
CA ARG A 269 -24.58 9.72 6.00
C ARG A 269 -24.43 9.70 4.49
N TYR A 270 -23.18 9.76 3.99
CA TYR A 270 -22.90 9.90 2.56
C TYR A 270 -21.80 8.94 2.12
N ILE A 271 -21.76 8.70 0.81
CA ILE A 271 -20.74 7.89 0.16
C ILE A 271 -20.08 8.75 -0.94
N LEU A 272 -18.77 8.97 -0.82
CA LEU A 272 -17.95 9.50 -1.89
C LEU A 272 -17.64 8.36 -2.87
N GLN A 273 -17.83 8.60 -4.19
CA GLN A 273 -17.65 7.60 -5.22
C GLN A 273 -16.86 8.18 -6.39
N THR A 274 -15.93 7.39 -6.93
CA THR A 274 -15.27 7.67 -8.22
C THR A 274 -15.64 6.55 -9.19
N LYS A 275 -16.35 6.91 -10.27
CA LYS A 275 -16.87 5.97 -11.27
C LYS A 275 -16.20 6.22 -12.61
N ALA A 276 -15.49 5.23 -13.16
CA ALA A 276 -14.95 5.34 -14.51
C ALA A 276 -16.07 5.35 -15.55
N LYS A 277 -15.86 6.08 -16.64
CA LYS A 277 -16.76 6.23 -17.79
C LYS A 277 -16.03 5.91 -19.09
N ARG A 278 -16.78 5.55 -20.11
CA ARG A 278 -16.29 5.51 -21.48
C ARG A 278 -16.08 6.96 -22.04
N PRO A 279 -15.20 7.14 -23.04
CA PRO A 279 -14.36 6.09 -23.66
C PRO A 279 -13.17 5.70 -22.77
N TYR A 280 -12.81 4.42 -22.80
CA TYR A 280 -11.58 3.95 -22.16
C TYR A 280 -10.37 4.27 -23.04
N SER A 281 -9.17 4.06 -22.50
CA SER A 281 -7.92 4.39 -23.18
C SER A 281 -6.97 3.20 -23.21
N TYR A 282 -6.22 3.08 -24.30
CA TYR A 282 -5.15 2.08 -24.46
C TYR A 282 -3.76 2.63 -24.11
N VAL A 283 -3.68 3.93 -23.76
CA VAL A 283 -2.40 4.59 -23.50
C VAL A 283 -2.20 5.01 -22.05
N VAL A 284 -3.25 4.93 -21.22
CA VAL A 284 -3.19 5.25 -19.79
C VAL A 284 -3.96 4.23 -18.96
N PRO A 285 -3.62 4.06 -17.68
CA PRO A 285 -4.36 3.16 -16.77
C PRO A 285 -5.71 3.75 -16.35
N ALA A 286 -6.60 2.91 -15.81
CA ALA A 286 -7.96 3.27 -15.41
C ALA A 286 -8.05 4.44 -14.44
N ALA A 287 -7.04 4.64 -13.59
CA ALA A 287 -6.97 5.81 -12.71
C ALA A 287 -6.97 7.16 -13.45
N LEU A 288 -6.69 7.16 -14.76
CA LEU A 288 -6.66 8.33 -15.62
C LEU A 288 -7.81 8.36 -16.64
N PHE A 289 -8.69 7.39 -16.64
CA PHE A 289 -9.89 7.37 -17.50
C PHE A 289 -10.84 8.51 -17.16
N PRO A 290 -11.78 8.85 -18.08
CA PRO A 290 -12.89 9.71 -17.74
C PRO A 290 -13.62 9.14 -16.51
N ALA A 291 -13.98 10.01 -15.58
CA ALA A 291 -14.61 9.56 -14.33
C ALA A 291 -15.55 10.61 -13.74
N ASP A 292 -16.65 10.16 -13.16
CA ASP A 292 -17.49 10.99 -12.30
C ASP A 292 -17.04 10.83 -10.85
N VAL A 293 -16.75 11.93 -10.18
CA VAL A 293 -16.56 11.99 -8.73
C VAL A 293 -17.83 12.59 -8.13
N VAL A 294 -18.57 11.77 -7.37
CA VAL A 294 -19.87 12.14 -6.84
C VAL A 294 -20.03 11.77 -5.38
N ILE A 295 -20.87 12.51 -4.68
CA ILE A 295 -21.37 12.19 -3.35
C ILE A 295 -22.81 11.70 -3.50
N THR A 296 -23.12 10.56 -2.92
CA THR A 296 -24.49 10.04 -2.82
C THR A 296 -24.91 9.90 -1.37
N ASP A 297 -26.22 9.88 -1.13
CA ASP A 297 -26.77 9.39 0.13
C ASP A 297 -26.71 7.84 0.20
N LEU A 298 -27.13 7.28 1.32
CA LEU A 298 -27.20 5.83 1.51
C LEU A 298 -28.30 5.15 0.67
N GLN A 299 -29.17 5.89 0.01
CA GLN A 299 -30.15 5.39 -0.95
C GLN A 299 -29.59 5.34 -2.37
N GLY A 300 -28.39 5.89 -2.59
CA GLY A 300 -27.71 5.95 -3.88
C GLY A 300 -28.11 7.14 -4.73
N GLN A 301 -28.87 8.11 -4.17
CA GLN A 301 -29.21 9.36 -4.85
C GLN A 301 -28.00 10.30 -4.81
N THR A 302 -27.65 10.84 -5.98
CA THR A 302 -26.56 11.83 -6.07
C THR A 302 -27.00 13.12 -5.40
N VAL A 303 -26.29 13.52 -4.36
CA VAL A 303 -26.52 14.80 -3.65
C VAL A 303 -25.58 15.89 -4.13
N HIS A 304 -24.39 15.51 -4.63
CA HIS A 304 -23.40 16.47 -5.16
C HIS A 304 -22.49 15.84 -6.19
N ARG A 305 -22.16 16.58 -7.26
CA ARG A 305 -21.12 16.20 -8.22
C ARG A 305 -19.87 17.02 -7.93
N VAL A 306 -18.82 16.36 -7.46
CA VAL A 306 -17.53 17.00 -7.17
C VAL A 306 -16.79 17.33 -8.46
N ALA A 307 -16.74 16.38 -9.42
CA ALA A 307 -16.06 16.55 -10.68
C ALA A 307 -16.63 15.63 -11.77
N ASP A 308 -16.56 16.13 -13.01
CA ASP A 308 -16.63 15.35 -14.25
C ASP A 308 -15.24 15.37 -14.88
N LEU A 309 -14.45 14.33 -14.61
CA LEU A 309 -13.07 14.26 -15.05
C LEU A 309 -13.00 13.76 -16.50
N PRO A 310 -12.31 14.47 -17.39
CA PRO A 310 -12.05 13.98 -18.76
C PRO A 310 -10.97 12.89 -18.75
N LEU A 311 -10.68 12.31 -19.91
CA LEU A 311 -9.50 11.48 -20.13
C LEU A 311 -8.24 12.31 -19.87
N ARG A 312 -7.34 11.78 -19.02
CA ARG A 312 -6.12 12.47 -18.57
C ARG A 312 -4.87 11.80 -19.16
N ASP A 313 -4.79 11.79 -20.48
CA ASP A 313 -3.71 11.19 -21.28
C ASP A 313 -2.56 12.16 -21.62
N ASN A 314 -2.70 13.42 -21.23
CA ASN A 314 -1.80 14.52 -21.59
C ASN A 314 -1.00 15.10 -20.40
N ILE A 315 -0.87 14.35 -19.30
CA ILE A 315 -0.08 14.79 -18.14
C ILE A 315 1.39 14.92 -18.57
N PRO A 316 2.05 16.07 -18.35
CA PRO A 316 3.45 16.27 -18.72
C PRO A 316 4.38 15.23 -18.07
N THR A 317 5.52 14.93 -18.71
CA THR A 317 6.47 13.89 -18.23
C THR A 317 7.35 14.29 -17.06
N PRO A 318 7.72 15.57 -16.79
CA PRO A 318 8.54 15.94 -15.64
C PRO A 318 7.99 15.40 -14.32
N PHE A 319 8.87 15.19 -13.35
CA PHE A 319 8.45 14.92 -11.97
C PHE A 319 7.59 16.08 -11.47
N ASP A 320 6.73 15.83 -10.48
CA ASP A 320 5.76 16.80 -9.97
C ASP A 320 4.66 17.25 -10.96
N SER A 321 4.57 16.61 -12.14
CA SER A 321 3.44 16.81 -13.05
C SER A 321 2.21 16.08 -12.56
N VAL A 322 1.06 16.75 -12.58
CA VAL A 322 -0.24 16.21 -12.15
C VAL A 322 -1.32 16.53 -13.18
N ALA A 323 -2.43 15.82 -13.13
CA ALA A 323 -3.59 16.17 -13.93
C ALA A 323 -4.21 17.49 -13.42
N PRO A 324 -4.71 18.36 -14.31
CA PRO A 324 -5.51 19.51 -13.92
C PRO A 324 -6.89 19.08 -13.37
N GLY A 325 -7.54 19.98 -12.64
CA GLY A 325 -8.84 19.77 -12.01
C GLY A 325 -8.76 19.03 -10.67
N PRO A 326 -9.93 18.70 -10.08
CA PRO A 326 -10.01 18.06 -8.77
C PRO A 326 -9.32 16.70 -8.75
N ARG A 327 -8.48 16.48 -7.74
CA ARG A 327 -7.80 15.21 -7.48
C ARG A 327 -7.71 14.95 -5.97
N SER A 328 -7.43 13.71 -5.59
CA SER A 328 -7.31 13.28 -4.18
C SER A 328 -8.54 13.63 -3.34
N ALA A 329 -9.73 13.53 -3.94
CA ALA A 329 -10.97 13.76 -3.21
C ALA A 329 -11.15 12.71 -2.12
N GLN A 330 -11.39 13.14 -0.88
CA GLN A 330 -11.55 12.29 0.30
C GLN A 330 -12.36 12.98 1.38
N TRP A 331 -12.84 12.22 2.35
CA TRP A 331 -13.44 12.77 3.56
C TRP A 331 -12.38 13.31 4.51
N ARG A 332 -12.68 14.41 5.20
CA ARG A 332 -11.90 14.83 6.38
C ARG A 332 -12.13 13.81 7.48
N ALA A 333 -11.04 13.33 8.09
CA ALA A 333 -11.14 12.33 9.16
C ALA A 333 -11.66 12.91 10.47
N ASP A 334 -11.42 14.19 10.71
CA ASP A 334 -11.72 14.93 11.94
C ASP A 334 -13.10 15.60 11.94
N ALA A 335 -13.81 15.55 10.83
CA ALA A 335 -15.08 16.28 10.67
C ALA A 335 -16.16 15.34 10.12
N PRO A 336 -17.44 15.61 10.38
CA PRO A 336 -18.54 14.82 9.82
C PRO A 336 -18.46 14.77 8.29
N SER A 337 -19.55 14.93 7.56
CA SER A 337 -19.57 14.92 6.10
C SER A 337 -18.90 16.15 5.49
N THR A 338 -17.57 16.24 5.57
CA THR A 338 -16.78 17.32 4.96
C THR A 338 -15.80 16.73 3.95
N LEU A 339 -15.95 17.14 2.68
CA LEU A 339 -15.05 16.75 1.59
C LEU A 339 -13.80 17.61 1.58
N VAL A 340 -12.67 17.04 1.18
CA VAL A 340 -11.43 17.74 0.83
C VAL A 340 -10.93 17.23 -0.51
N TRP A 341 -10.36 18.12 -1.33
CA TRP A 341 -9.67 17.77 -2.58
C TRP A 341 -8.62 18.83 -2.91
N VAL A 342 -7.82 18.58 -3.94
CA VAL A 342 -6.76 19.49 -4.36
C VAL A 342 -6.81 19.75 -5.86
N GLU A 343 -6.46 20.97 -6.27
CA GLU A 343 -6.36 21.38 -7.68
C GLU A 343 -5.03 22.07 -7.96
N ALA A 344 -4.45 21.72 -9.12
CA ALA A 344 -3.24 22.39 -9.60
C ALA A 344 -3.55 23.80 -10.09
N GLN A 345 -2.77 24.79 -9.63
CA GLN A 345 -2.92 26.20 -10.02
C GLN A 345 -1.98 26.59 -11.17
N ASP A 346 -1.07 25.70 -11.57
CA ASP A 346 -0.12 25.86 -12.69
C ASP A 346 -0.49 25.00 -13.91
N GLY A 347 -1.75 24.55 -14.00
CA GLY A 347 -2.23 23.63 -15.04
C GLY A 347 -1.64 22.22 -14.92
N GLY A 348 -0.98 21.88 -13.81
CA GLY A 348 -0.35 20.58 -13.57
C GLY A 348 1.04 20.41 -14.19
N ASP A 349 1.59 21.45 -14.82
CA ASP A 349 2.93 21.44 -15.42
C ASP A 349 3.93 22.20 -14.53
N PRO A 350 4.91 21.52 -13.89
CA PRO A 350 5.87 22.16 -13.02
C PRO A 350 6.82 23.14 -13.73
N ARG A 351 6.86 23.15 -15.07
CA ARG A 351 7.60 24.13 -15.87
C ARG A 351 6.91 25.49 -15.96
N THR A 352 5.60 25.53 -15.72
CA THR A 352 4.85 26.78 -15.63
C THR A 352 5.24 27.51 -14.36
N ALA A 353 5.63 28.79 -14.50
CA ALA A 353 5.92 29.61 -13.34
C ALA A 353 4.64 29.92 -12.57
N ALA A 354 4.61 29.58 -11.27
CA ALA A 354 3.48 29.85 -10.40
C ALA A 354 3.98 29.99 -8.95
N GLU A 355 3.40 30.94 -8.22
CA GLU A 355 3.66 31.10 -6.77
C GLU A 355 2.94 30.01 -5.97
N VAL A 356 1.72 29.66 -6.42
CA VAL A 356 0.91 28.57 -5.85
C VAL A 356 0.86 27.46 -6.88
N ARG A 357 1.34 26.28 -6.51
CA ARG A 357 1.28 25.11 -7.38
C ARG A 357 0.03 24.29 -7.18
N ASP A 358 -0.39 24.13 -5.94
CA ASP A 358 -1.59 23.41 -5.58
C ASP A 358 -2.42 24.22 -4.57
N ARG A 359 -3.74 24.12 -4.69
CA ARG A 359 -4.69 24.65 -3.71
C ARG A 359 -5.55 23.50 -3.19
N VAL A 360 -5.65 23.40 -1.88
CA VAL A 360 -6.53 22.45 -1.22
C VAL A 360 -7.86 23.14 -0.93
N PHE A 361 -8.96 22.45 -1.24
CA PHE A 361 -10.32 22.93 -1.01
C PHE A 361 -11.06 22.03 -0.05
N THR A 362 -12.06 22.60 0.62
CA THR A 362 -12.99 21.87 1.48
C THR A 362 -14.43 22.28 1.20
N LEU A 363 -15.37 21.33 1.37
CA LEU A 363 -16.80 21.55 1.21
C LEU A 363 -17.58 20.66 2.18
N ALA A 364 -18.28 21.28 3.11
CA ALA A 364 -19.10 20.57 4.10
C ALA A 364 -20.51 20.30 3.56
N ALA A 365 -21.15 19.23 4.09
CA ALA A 365 -22.57 18.99 3.87
C ALA A 365 -23.41 20.21 4.30
N PRO A 366 -24.52 20.49 3.59
CA PRO A 366 -25.18 19.71 2.54
C PRO A 366 -24.60 19.90 1.13
N PHE A 367 -23.36 20.38 0.94
CA PHE A 367 -22.62 20.55 -0.32
C PHE A 367 -23.23 21.58 -1.27
N THR A 368 -24.05 22.50 -0.78
CA THR A 368 -24.71 23.55 -1.56
C THR A 368 -23.94 24.88 -1.57
N GLY A 369 -22.94 25.00 -0.68
CA GLY A 369 -22.06 26.16 -0.60
C GLY A 369 -21.00 26.19 -1.72
N GLN A 370 -20.22 27.26 -1.75
CA GLN A 370 -19.02 27.32 -2.57
C GLN A 370 -17.87 26.60 -1.84
N PRO A 371 -16.98 25.90 -2.56
CA PRO A 371 -15.77 25.36 -1.97
C PRO A 371 -14.94 26.46 -1.28
N THR A 372 -14.45 26.15 -0.10
CA THR A 372 -13.59 27.05 0.67
C THR A 372 -12.14 26.63 0.44
N PRO A 373 -11.24 27.53 0.01
CA PRO A 373 -9.81 27.29 0.01
C PRO A 373 -9.32 27.02 1.45
N LEU A 374 -8.61 25.92 1.64
CA LEU A 374 -8.05 25.54 2.93
C LEU A 374 -6.60 25.99 3.09
N ILE A 375 -5.78 25.79 2.05
CA ILE A 375 -4.39 26.21 2.01
C ILE A 375 -3.88 26.30 0.57
N ASP A 376 -2.99 27.25 0.32
CA ASP A 376 -2.18 27.40 -0.89
C ASP A 376 -0.79 26.80 -0.68
N LEU A 377 -0.34 25.95 -1.60
CA LEU A 377 0.93 25.24 -1.50
C LEU A 377 1.90 25.70 -2.59
N LYS A 378 3.13 25.99 -2.20
CA LYS A 378 4.23 26.34 -3.13
C LYS A 378 4.75 25.14 -3.92
N ASP A 379 4.57 23.95 -3.39
CA ASP A 379 4.96 22.68 -4.00
C ASP A 379 3.74 21.77 -4.15
N ARG A 380 3.91 20.57 -4.73
CA ARG A 380 2.82 19.62 -4.91
C ARG A 380 2.31 19.08 -3.57
N TYR A 381 1.01 19.01 -3.45
CA TYR A 381 0.34 18.37 -2.33
C TYR A 381 0.82 16.93 -2.15
N GLY A 382 1.28 16.62 -0.96
CA GLY A 382 1.78 15.32 -0.54
C GLY A 382 0.84 14.53 0.37
N GLY A 383 -0.20 15.19 0.89
CA GLY A 383 -1.17 14.59 1.81
C GLY A 383 -1.59 15.54 2.93
N VAL A 384 -2.58 15.11 3.69
CA VAL A 384 -3.02 15.76 4.93
C VAL A 384 -3.15 14.72 6.02
N ILE A 385 -2.75 15.09 7.23
CA ILE A 385 -2.93 14.30 8.44
C ILE A 385 -3.81 15.14 9.35
N TRP A 386 -5.03 14.67 9.57
CA TRP A 386 -6.01 15.33 10.42
C TRP A 386 -5.72 15.04 11.88
N GLY A 387 -5.93 16.01 12.74
CA GLY A 387 -5.86 15.85 14.19
C GLY A 387 -7.24 15.98 14.81
N ASP A 388 -7.66 17.22 14.96
CA ASP A 388 -8.98 17.59 15.47
C ASP A 388 -9.56 18.74 14.63
N ALA A 389 -10.66 19.34 15.08
CA ALA A 389 -11.34 20.41 14.35
C ALA A 389 -10.44 21.61 14.02
N ASP A 390 -9.45 21.86 14.86
CA ASP A 390 -8.60 23.06 14.83
C ASP A 390 -7.15 22.76 14.42
N THR A 391 -6.81 21.50 14.18
CA THR A 391 -5.42 21.08 13.95
C THR A 391 -5.30 20.04 12.84
N ALA A 392 -4.55 20.37 11.79
CA ALA A 392 -4.13 19.40 10.78
C ALA A 392 -2.72 19.74 10.27
N LEU A 393 -2.03 18.73 9.76
CA LEU A 393 -0.75 18.87 9.07
C LEU A 393 -0.93 18.61 7.58
N VAL A 394 -0.64 19.62 6.74
CA VAL A 394 -0.62 19.45 5.29
C VAL A 394 0.83 19.31 4.83
N LEU A 395 1.09 18.32 4.00
CA LEU A 395 2.40 18.06 3.43
C LEU A 395 2.46 18.55 1.98
N SER A 396 3.56 19.19 1.63
CA SER A 396 3.92 19.42 0.23
C SER A 396 5.31 18.91 -0.08
N ARG A 397 5.55 18.54 -1.33
CA ARG A 397 6.83 17.99 -1.79
C ARG A 397 7.25 18.56 -3.13
N GLN A 398 8.57 18.69 -3.31
CA GLN A 398 9.20 18.96 -4.60
C GLN A 398 10.27 17.91 -4.88
N PHE A 399 10.15 17.23 -6.01
CA PHE A 399 11.01 16.09 -6.34
C PHE A 399 12.47 16.51 -6.58
N ASN A 400 12.72 17.56 -7.38
CA ASN A 400 14.08 17.92 -7.77
C ASN A 400 14.96 18.37 -6.61
N SER A 401 14.43 19.17 -5.68
CA SER A 401 15.13 19.64 -4.48
C SER A 401 15.05 18.65 -3.32
N ARG A 402 14.25 17.58 -3.44
CA ARG A 402 13.93 16.67 -2.35
C ARG A 402 13.30 17.37 -1.13
N ARG A 403 12.71 18.55 -1.34
CA ARG A 403 12.08 19.32 -0.27
C ARG A 403 10.74 18.70 0.14
N GLU A 404 10.54 18.58 1.43
CA GLU A 404 9.26 18.33 2.09
C GLU A 404 8.98 19.49 3.02
N THR A 405 7.78 20.07 2.92
CA THR A 405 7.30 21.10 3.84
C THR A 405 6.04 20.58 4.53
N ARG A 406 5.99 20.72 5.85
CA ARG A 406 4.82 20.41 6.68
C ARG A 406 4.25 21.71 7.19
N TYR A 407 3.00 21.97 6.83
CA TYR A 407 2.24 23.13 7.28
C TYR A 407 1.31 22.71 8.40
N LEU A 408 1.35 23.43 9.51
CA LEU A 408 0.29 23.38 10.51
C LEU A 408 -0.82 24.32 10.04
N ILE A 409 -2.04 23.82 10.02
CA ILE A 409 -3.23 24.59 9.67
C ILE A 409 -4.28 24.47 10.76
N ASP A 410 -5.11 25.48 10.87
CA ASP A 410 -6.40 25.45 11.57
C ASP A 410 -7.52 25.28 10.53
N PRO A 411 -8.11 24.08 10.39
CA PRO A 411 -9.15 23.85 9.40
C PRO A 411 -10.43 24.66 9.63
N SER A 412 -10.65 25.14 10.86
CA SER A 412 -11.80 26.01 11.24
C SER A 412 -11.55 27.47 10.87
N ASN A 413 -10.28 27.87 10.68
CA ASN A 413 -9.87 29.24 10.38
C ASN A 413 -8.82 29.27 9.25
N PRO A 414 -9.19 28.97 7.99
CA PRO A 414 -8.28 28.95 6.85
C PRO A 414 -7.53 30.27 6.64
N GLY A 415 -6.30 30.19 6.12
CA GLY A 415 -5.44 31.35 5.89
C GLY A 415 -4.55 31.72 7.09
N GLN A 416 -4.49 30.87 8.10
CA GLN A 416 -3.61 30.98 9.27
C GLN A 416 -2.56 29.85 9.28
N GLU A 417 -2.17 29.37 8.08
CA GLU A 417 -1.18 28.31 7.96
C GLU A 417 0.21 28.78 8.38
N ARG A 418 0.97 27.85 8.95
CA ARG A 418 2.34 28.09 9.38
C ARG A 418 3.24 26.91 8.99
N VAL A 419 4.42 27.22 8.45
CA VAL A 419 5.45 26.20 8.21
C VAL A 419 5.94 25.68 9.57
N LEU A 420 5.66 24.41 9.85
CA LEU A 420 6.11 23.73 11.05
C LEU A 420 7.48 23.06 10.83
N LEU A 421 7.71 22.52 9.63
CA LEU A 421 8.94 21.83 9.27
C LEU A 421 9.20 22.01 7.78
N GLU A 422 10.44 22.31 7.41
CA GLU A 422 10.96 22.20 6.06
C GLU A 422 12.27 21.41 6.09
N ARG A 423 12.38 20.38 5.23
CA ARG A 423 13.55 19.50 5.21
C ARG A 423 13.79 18.88 3.83
N ASN A 424 14.98 18.34 3.64
CA ASN A 424 15.23 17.35 2.60
C ASN A 424 14.68 15.99 3.08
N TYR A 425 13.67 15.43 2.37
CA TYR A 425 13.06 14.15 2.79
C TYR A 425 13.97 12.93 2.61
N GLN A 426 15.12 13.06 1.91
CA GLN A 426 16.14 12.03 1.84
C GLN A 426 17.14 12.09 3.00
N ASP A 427 17.14 13.17 3.80
CA ASP A 427 17.92 13.25 5.03
C ASP A 427 17.30 12.35 6.10
N ARG A 428 17.79 11.12 6.17
CA ARG A 428 17.31 10.12 7.12
C ARG A 428 17.89 10.29 8.52
N TYR A 429 19.06 10.95 8.62
CA TYR A 429 19.72 11.14 9.91
C TYR A 429 19.04 12.19 10.78
N ASN A 430 18.47 13.24 10.15
CA ASN A 430 17.73 14.29 10.83
C ASN A 430 16.20 14.12 10.67
N ASP A 431 15.72 12.89 10.41
CA ASP A 431 14.30 12.64 10.28
C ASP A 431 13.61 12.73 11.65
N PRO A 432 12.71 13.71 11.87
CA PRO A 432 11.98 13.83 13.14
C PRO A 432 10.90 12.75 13.31
N GLY A 433 10.72 11.89 12.30
CA GLY A 433 9.65 10.91 12.24
C GLY A 433 8.37 11.45 11.61
N PHE A 434 7.31 10.67 11.76
CA PHE A 434 5.99 10.96 11.22
C PHE A 434 4.95 10.92 12.34
N PRO A 435 3.89 11.74 12.28
CA PRO A 435 2.84 11.70 13.28
C PRO A 435 2.28 10.29 13.48
N VAL A 436 2.20 9.86 14.71
CA VAL A 436 1.45 8.65 15.07
C VAL A 436 -0.03 8.96 14.85
N THR A 437 -0.70 8.08 14.14
CA THR A 437 -2.16 8.17 13.94
C THR A 437 -2.85 6.97 14.55
N GLU A 438 -4.06 7.18 15.02
CA GLU A 438 -4.95 6.15 15.51
C GLU A 438 -6.38 6.41 15.03
N PRO A 439 -7.24 5.39 14.94
CA PRO A 439 -8.62 5.60 14.57
C PRO A 439 -9.35 6.40 15.64
N ASN A 440 -10.14 7.40 15.22
CA ASN A 440 -11.12 8.04 16.07
C ASN A 440 -12.38 7.15 16.24
N ASP A 441 -13.39 7.64 16.96
CA ASP A 441 -14.64 6.89 17.22
C ASP A 441 -15.38 6.46 15.94
N ALA A 442 -15.15 7.13 14.82
CA ALA A 442 -15.70 6.79 13.51
C ALA A 442 -14.80 5.83 12.70
N GLY A 443 -13.64 5.43 13.22
CA GLY A 443 -12.66 4.55 12.57
C GLY A 443 -11.71 5.27 11.61
N PHE A 444 -11.72 6.59 11.56
CA PHE A 444 -10.84 7.37 10.68
C PHE A 444 -9.52 7.72 11.38
N PRO A 445 -8.38 7.66 10.67
CA PRO A 445 -7.09 7.94 11.28
C PRO A 445 -6.92 9.43 11.57
N VAL A 446 -6.61 9.75 12.82
CA VAL A 446 -6.28 11.11 13.28
C VAL A 446 -4.96 11.10 14.03
N MET A 447 -4.29 12.26 14.10
CA MET A 447 -3.04 12.43 14.85
C MET A 447 -3.25 12.16 16.33
N ARG A 448 -2.23 11.56 16.93
CA ARG A 448 -2.17 11.36 18.35
C ARG A 448 -1.46 12.53 19.04
N PHE A 449 -2.18 13.24 19.90
CA PHE A 449 -1.64 14.32 20.72
C PHE A 449 -1.13 13.81 22.07
N THR A 450 -0.28 14.59 22.72
CA THR A 450 -0.02 14.46 24.15
C THR A 450 -1.25 14.85 24.95
N ALA A 451 -1.32 14.44 26.23
CA ALA A 451 -2.49 14.65 27.07
C ALA A 451 -2.91 16.14 27.25
N ASP A 452 -1.96 17.06 27.11
CA ASP A 452 -2.20 18.52 27.16
C ASP A 452 -2.61 19.11 25.80
N GLY A 453 -2.62 18.32 24.72
CA GLY A 453 -2.94 18.77 23.36
C GLY A 453 -1.88 19.66 22.70
N ALA A 454 -0.80 19.99 23.39
CA ALA A 454 0.19 20.96 22.91
C ALA A 454 1.20 20.36 21.93
N ARG A 455 1.35 19.06 21.91
CA ARG A 455 2.33 18.32 21.09
C ARG A 455 1.67 17.14 20.38
N VAL A 456 2.23 16.76 19.24
CA VAL A 456 1.85 15.55 18.52
C VAL A 456 2.91 14.46 18.73
N LEU A 457 2.47 13.21 18.94
CA LEU A 457 3.38 12.09 19.05
C LEU A 457 3.89 11.69 17.66
N MET A 458 5.21 11.42 17.60
CA MET A 458 5.95 11.12 16.37
C MET A 458 6.67 9.79 16.51
N SER A 459 6.73 8.99 15.48
CA SER A 459 7.57 7.79 15.44
C SER A 459 8.45 7.78 14.19
N GLY A 460 9.61 7.15 14.28
CA GLY A 460 10.53 7.07 13.16
C GLY A 460 11.59 5.98 13.33
N ALA A 461 12.33 5.73 12.25
CA ALA A 461 13.36 4.69 12.21
C ALA A 461 14.63 5.05 12.99
N GLY A 462 14.91 6.35 13.21
CA GLY A 462 16.07 6.78 13.98
C GLY A 462 17.40 6.37 13.36
N ALA A 463 17.57 6.63 12.06
CA ALA A 463 18.78 6.28 11.35
C ALA A 463 20.00 7.00 11.94
N THR A 464 21.10 6.28 12.13
CA THR A 464 22.42 6.77 12.55
C THR A 464 23.50 6.11 11.70
N ARG A 465 24.75 6.49 11.89
CA ARG A 465 25.89 5.83 11.24
C ARG A 465 26.13 4.41 11.74
N GLU A 466 25.67 4.10 12.94
CA GLU A 466 25.81 2.81 13.61
C GLU A 466 24.66 1.85 13.31
N GLY A 467 23.52 2.38 12.82
CA GLY A 467 22.31 1.59 12.55
C GLY A 467 21.04 2.41 12.75
N GLU A 468 19.91 1.72 12.78
CA GLU A 468 18.61 2.30 13.04
C GLU A 468 18.21 2.04 14.50
N TYR A 469 17.76 3.10 15.18
CA TYR A 469 17.25 3.07 16.55
C TYR A 469 15.83 3.66 16.55
N PRO A 470 14.80 2.86 16.25
CA PRO A 470 13.43 3.33 16.23
C PRO A 470 13.06 4.08 17.51
N PHE A 471 12.18 5.06 17.37
CA PHE A 471 11.88 5.96 18.47
C PHE A 471 10.42 6.40 18.51
N LEU A 472 10.01 6.85 19.69
CA LEU A 472 8.86 7.72 19.93
C LEU A 472 9.40 9.10 20.33
N ALA A 473 8.81 10.14 19.76
CA ALA A 473 9.10 11.53 20.09
C ALA A 473 7.81 12.33 20.23
N SER A 474 7.89 13.51 20.76
CA SER A 474 6.81 14.50 20.69
C SER A 474 7.29 15.74 19.92
N MET A 475 6.44 16.32 19.08
CA MET A 475 6.70 17.56 18.35
C MET A 475 5.81 18.66 18.90
N ASP A 476 6.42 19.74 19.34
CA ASP A 476 5.73 20.94 19.79
C ASP A 476 5.06 21.64 18.61
N LEU A 477 3.76 21.81 18.66
CA LEU A 477 2.99 22.41 17.57
C LEU A 477 3.20 23.92 17.42
N THR A 478 3.78 24.59 18.42
CA THR A 478 4.10 26.02 18.35
C THR A 478 5.45 26.27 17.68
N THR A 479 6.45 25.46 17.97
CA THR A 479 7.84 25.70 17.55
C THR A 479 8.33 24.73 16.48
N GLY A 480 7.67 23.58 16.29
CA GLY A 480 8.15 22.46 15.47
C GLY A 480 9.30 21.68 16.12
N ALA A 481 9.71 22.04 17.34
CA ALA A 481 10.77 21.34 18.05
C ALA A 481 10.34 19.92 18.46
N THR A 482 11.23 18.95 18.26
CA THR A 482 10.99 17.56 18.63
C THR A 482 11.81 17.17 19.85
N GLU A 483 11.21 16.37 20.72
CA GLU A 483 11.84 15.81 21.91
C GLU A 483 11.67 14.29 21.91
N ARG A 484 12.76 13.54 22.13
CA ARG A 484 12.71 12.09 22.23
C ARG A 484 12.04 11.68 23.53
N VAL A 485 10.95 10.92 23.41
CA VAL A 485 10.24 10.32 24.55
C VAL A 485 10.85 8.95 24.88
N TRP A 486 11.20 8.21 23.84
CA TRP A 486 11.82 6.90 23.94
C TRP A 486 12.62 6.56 22.68
N THR A 487 13.66 5.76 22.82
CA THR A 487 14.50 5.28 21.71
C THR A 487 14.87 3.81 21.98
N SER A 488 14.88 2.98 20.95
CA SER A 488 15.36 1.60 21.01
C SER A 488 16.79 1.52 21.52
N GLU A 489 17.07 0.53 22.37
CA GLU A 489 18.39 0.31 22.96
C GLU A 489 19.40 -0.18 21.92
N ALA A 490 20.68 0.09 22.18
CA ALA A 490 21.78 -0.46 21.38
C ALA A 490 21.77 -2.01 21.42
N GLY A 491 21.90 -2.62 20.24
CA GLY A 491 21.88 -4.08 20.09
C GLY A 491 20.48 -4.68 19.91
N ALA A 492 19.44 -3.88 20.03
CA ALA A 492 18.07 -4.28 19.70
C ALA A 492 17.50 -3.39 18.61
N TYR A 493 16.61 -3.94 17.79
CA TYR A 493 15.71 -3.18 16.93
C TYR A 493 14.31 -3.31 17.54
N GLU A 494 13.83 -2.23 18.13
CA GLU A 494 12.53 -2.21 18.79
C GLU A 494 11.70 -1.06 18.24
N SER A 495 10.54 -1.37 17.69
CA SER A 495 9.64 -0.39 17.06
C SER A 495 8.30 -0.32 17.77
N VAL A 496 7.67 0.84 17.78
CA VAL A 496 6.34 1.06 18.35
C VAL A 496 5.30 0.41 17.43
N VAL A 497 4.46 -0.46 17.99
CA VAL A 497 3.28 -1.06 17.33
C VAL A 497 2.04 -0.24 17.61
N GLY A 498 1.90 0.29 18.82
CA GLY A 498 0.78 1.12 19.23
C GLY A 498 1.01 1.77 20.58
N ILE A 499 0.20 2.77 20.88
CA ILE A 499 0.22 3.53 22.13
C ILE A 499 -1.02 3.13 22.93
N LEU A 500 -0.84 2.78 24.20
CA LEU A 500 -1.88 2.20 25.03
C LEU A 500 -2.60 3.26 25.91
N ASP A 501 -1.91 4.32 26.29
CA ASP A 501 -2.42 5.36 27.18
C ASP A 501 -2.39 6.75 26.53
N ASP A 502 -3.15 7.67 27.08
CA ASP A 502 -3.24 9.02 26.54
C ASP A 502 -1.99 9.86 26.78
N ALA A 503 -1.15 9.46 27.72
CA ALA A 503 0.12 10.12 28.03
C ALA A 503 1.27 9.70 27.10
N GLY A 504 1.07 8.67 26.26
CA GLY A 504 2.12 8.13 25.39
C GLY A 504 3.23 7.41 26.14
N ARG A 505 2.96 6.92 27.37
CA ARG A 505 3.95 6.29 28.24
C ARG A 505 3.87 4.77 28.26
N GLN A 506 2.72 4.22 27.91
CA GLN A 506 2.52 2.78 27.75
C GLN A 506 2.40 2.44 26.28
N LEU A 507 3.26 1.52 25.83
CA LEU A 507 3.40 1.16 24.43
C LEU A 507 3.25 -0.35 24.24
N VAL A 508 2.75 -0.77 23.10
CA VAL A 508 3.09 -2.08 22.55
C VAL A 508 4.26 -1.89 21.60
N THR A 509 5.30 -2.66 21.80
CA THR A 509 6.49 -2.64 20.95
C THR A 509 6.77 -4.02 20.36
N ARG A 510 7.46 -4.04 19.21
CA ARG A 510 8.00 -5.24 18.58
C ARG A 510 9.52 -5.15 18.65
N ARG A 511 10.13 -6.06 19.38
CA ARG A 511 11.56 -6.08 19.67
C ARG A 511 12.20 -7.34 19.12
N GLU A 512 13.34 -7.18 18.47
CA GLU A 512 14.23 -8.25 18.00
C GLU A 512 15.69 -7.88 18.28
N THR A 513 16.55 -8.89 18.38
CA THR A 513 18.00 -8.74 18.49
C THR A 513 18.68 -9.57 17.41
N ARG A 514 19.99 -9.67 17.46
CA ARG A 514 20.73 -10.57 16.55
C ARG A 514 20.45 -12.05 16.82
N SER A 515 20.07 -12.40 18.04
CA SER A 515 19.81 -13.76 18.50
C SER A 515 18.36 -14.04 18.83
N ASP A 516 17.58 -13.01 19.16
CA ASP A 516 16.20 -13.18 19.58
C ASP A 516 15.26 -12.79 18.44
N PRO A 517 14.32 -13.68 18.07
CA PRO A 517 13.33 -13.38 17.04
C PRO A 517 12.39 -12.26 17.49
N PRO A 518 11.67 -11.64 16.52
CA PRO A 518 10.71 -10.58 16.84
C PRO A 518 9.62 -11.06 17.79
N ASN A 519 9.50 -10.41 18.94
CA ASN A 519 8.45 -10.62 19.92
C ASN A 519 7.80 -9.31 20.34
N LEU A 520 6.60 -9.38 20.89
CA LEU A 520 5.80 -8.23 21.32
C LEU A 520 5.93 -8.04 22.82
N PHE A 521 6.01 -6.77 23.22
CA PHE A 521 6.14 -6.36 24.61
C PHE A 521 5.14 -5.24 24.93
N VAL A 522 4.63 -5.23 26.15
CA VAL A 522 4.10 -4.02 26.76
C VAL A 522 5.26 -3.31 27.45
N ARG A 523 5.48 -2.07 27.06
CA ARG A 523 6.51 -1.22 27.62
C ARG A 523 5.87 -0.07 28.38
N ASP A 524 6.10 0.01 29.66
CA ASP A 524 5.93 1.22 30.43
C ASP A 524 7.28 1.96 30.40
N LEU A 525 7.29 3.25 30.01
CA LEU A 525 8.53 4.01 29.89
C LEU A 525 9.25 4.23 31.23
N ASP A 526 8.53 4.07 32.35
CA ASP A 526 9.06 4.17 33.71
C ASP A 526 9.45 2.81 34.32
N ALA A 527 9.17 1.70 33.63
CA ALA A 527 9.39 0.35 34.13
C ALA A 527 10.03 -0.56 33.07
N GLN A 528 10.30 -1.80 33.47
CA GLN A 528 10.78 -2.81 32.52
C GLN A 528 9.68 -3.26 31.58
N ALA A 529 10.06 -3.58 30.33
CA ALA A 529 9.14 -4.15 29.36
C ALA A 529 8.72 -5.58 29.77
N THR A 530 7.43 -5.87 29.60
CA THR A 530 6.86 -7.19 29.84
C THR A 530 6.56 -7.88 28.52
N ALA A 531 7.08 -9.10 28.33
CA ALA A 531 6.82 -9.87 27.11
C ALA A 531 5.33 -10.27 27.01
N LEU A 532 4.73 -9.98 25.88
CA LEU A 532 3.38 -10.45 25.50
C LEU A 532 3.43 -11.76 24.73
N THR A 533 4.50 -11.99 23.98
CA THR A 533 4.67 -13.18 23.13
C THR A 533 6.05 -13.81 23.33
N THR A 534 6.15 -15.09 23.00
CA THR A 534 7.38 -15.87 23.02
C THR A 534 7.47 -16.71 21.75
N PHE A 535 7.41 -16.04 20.58
CA PHE A 535 7.53 -16.74 19.31
C PHE A 535 8.91 -17.38 19.18
N PRO A 536 8.98 -18.63 18.71
CA PRO A 536 10.26 -19.29 18.45
C PRO A 536 10.99 -18.62 17.28
N ASP A 537 12.30 -18.82 17.21
CA ASP A 537 13.08 -18.41 16.05
C ASP A 537 12.54 -19.13 14.80
N PRO A 538 12.06 -18.39 13.78
CA PRO A 538 11.55 -18.99 12.56
C PRO A 538 12.64 -19.66 11.72
N ALA A 539 13.91 -19.33 11.90
CA ALA A 539 15.03 -19.86 11.11
C ALA A 539 16.22 -20.28 12.00
N PRO A 540 16.04 -21.26 12.91
CA PRO A 540 17.08 -21.69 13.83
C PRO A 540 18.33 -22.22 13.11
N GLN A 541 18.22 -22.63 11.85
CA GLN A 541 19.34 -23.03 10.97
C GLN A 541 20.32 -21.88 10.71
N LEU A 542 19.88 -20.63 10.85
CA LEU A 542 20.70 -19.44 10.70
C LEU A 542 21.30 -18.96 12.03
N ALA A 543 21.06 -19.68 13.13
CA ALA A 543 21.68 -19.39 14.41
C ALA A 543 23.20 -19.44 14.29
N GLY A 544 23.88 -18.41 14.80
CA GLY A 544 25.34 -18.30 14.71
C GLY A 544 25.87 -17.64 13.42
N VAL A 545 25.03 -17.35 12.43
CA VAL A 545 25.42 -16.47 11.33
C VAL A 545 25.76 -15.09 11.89
N THR A 546 27.00 -14.63 11.65
CA THR A 546 27.39 -13.30 12.10
C THR A 546 26.96 -12.23 11.10
N LYS A 547 26.45 -11.12 11.65
CA LYS A 547 26.06 -9.92 10.90
C LYS A 547 26.92 -8.76 11.36
N GLN A 548 27.63 -8.13 10.43
CA GLN A 548 28.53 -7.01 10.74
C GLN A 548 28.21 -5.84 9.80
N LEU A 549 27.98 -4.67 10.37
CA LEU A 549 27.99 -3.44 9.58
C LEU A 549 29.43 -3.11 9.23
N ILE A 550 29.72 -3.06 7.94
CA ILE A 550 31.02 -2.61 7.40
C ILE A 550 30.84 -1.26 6.75
N SER A 551 31.83 -0.39 6.92
CA SER A 551 31.91 0.92 6.25
C SER A 551 33.21 1.02 5.49
N TYR A 552 33.17 1.58 4.29
CA TYR A 552 34.34 1.77 3.45
C TYR A 552 34.17 3.01 2.57
N THR A 553 35.30 3.54 2.12
CA THR A 553 35.31 4.71 1.23
C THR A 553 35.54 4.25 -0.20
N ARG A 554 34.64 4.60 -1.10
CA ARG A 554 34.79 4.40 -2.53
C ARG A 554 35.93 5.28 -3.06
N ALA A 555 36.53 4.92 -4.20
CA ALA A 555 37.70 5.61 -4.77
C ALA A 555 37.47 7.11 -5.07
N ASP A 556 36.21 7.51 -5.27
CA ASP A 556 35.80 8.92 -5.47
C ASP A 556 35.47 9.67 -4.16
N GLY A 557 35.74 9.07 -3.00
CA GLY A 557 35.56 9.68 -1.68
C GLY A 557 34.19 9.43 -1.04
N VAL A 558 33.27 8.77 -1.74
CA VAL A 558 31.92 8.49 -1.19
C VAL A 558 32.01 7.43 -0.10
N GLN A 559 31.44 7.72 1.07
CA GLN A 559 31.33 6.76 2.16
C GLN A 559 30.18 5.78 1.87
N LEU A 560 30.49 4.50 1.89
CA LEU A 560 29.53 3.42 1.70
C LEU A 560 29.48 2.52 2.93
N SER A 561 28.33 1.89 3.13
CA SER A 561 28.19 0.85 4.15
C SER A 561 27.46 -0.36 3.57
N GLY A 562 27.63 -1.49 4.22
CA GLY A 562 26.96 -2.73 3.88
C GLY A 562 26.91 -3.68 5.07
N THR A 563 25.97 -4.63 5.05
CA THR A 563 25.93 -5.69 6.05
C THR A 563 26.63 -6.92 5.50
N LEU A 564 27.70 -7.32 6.15
CA LEU A 564 28.43 -8.56 5.85
C LEU A 564 27.84 -9.70 6.67
N TYR A 565 27.42 -10.77 5.99
CA TYR A 565 26.95 -12.01 6.60
C TYR A 565 28.02 -13.07 6.44
N LEU A 566 28.44 -13.70 7.55
CA LEU A 566 29.41 -14.78 7.53
C LEU A 566 28.80 -16.05 8.12
N PRO A 567 29.14 -17.24 7.59
CA PRO A 567 28.65 -18.51 8.12
C PRO A 567 28.95 -18.69 9.61
N ALA A 568 28.12 -19.47 10.29
CA ALA A 568 28.34 -19.82 11.69
C ALA A 568 29.72 -20.43 11.88
N GLY A 569 30.50 -19.91 12.86
CA GLY A 569 31.81 -20.41 13.19
C GLY A 569 32.91 -20.17 12.15
N TYR A 570 32.66 -19.37 11.13
CA TYR A 570 33.67 -19.02 10.11
C TYR A 570 34.83 -18.23 10.76
N ASP A 571 36.04 -18.68 10.46
CA ASP A 571 37.29 -18.04 10.84
C ASP A 571 38.15 -17.87 9.55
N LYS A 572 38.46 -16.64 9.19
CA LYS A 572 39.15 -16.35 7.93
C LYS A 572 40.55 -16.93 7.84
N ASP A 573 41.23 -17.07 9.02
CA ASP A 573 42.62 -17.55 9.08
C ASP A 573 42.67 -19.07 9.02
N ARG A 574 41.62 -19.77 9.46
CA ARG A 574 41.45 -21.22 9.38
C ARG A 574 40.81 -21.67 8.08
N ASP A 575 39.72 -21.01 7.66
CA ASP A 575 38.82 -21.50 6.61
C ASP A 575 39.12 -20.87 5.24
N GLY A 576 39.96 -19.83 5.22
CA GLY A 576 40.33 -19.13 3.98
C GLY A 576 39.20 -18.32 3.33
N PRO A 577 39.37 -17.83 2.10
CA PRO A 577 38.38 -16.99 1.44
C PRO A 577 37.15 -17.79 0.99
N LEU A 578 35.98 -17.19 1.16
CA LEU A 578 34.70 -17.73 0.73
C LEU A 578 34.20 -17.08 -0.57
N PRO A 579 33.38 -17.77 -1.38
CA PRO A 579 32.64 -17.12 -2.46
C PRO A 579 31.77 -15.97 -1.93
N LEU A 580 31.82 -14.83 -2.60
CA LEU A 580 31.03 -13.65 -2.24
C LEU A 580 29.80 -13.54 -3.13
N VAL A 581 28.62 -13.42 -2.51
CA VAL A 581 27.41 -12.95 -3.17
C VAL A 581 27.13 -11.53 -2.69
N MET A 582 27.15 -10.56 -3.62
CA MET A 582 26.81 -9.17 -3.32
C MET A 582 25.43 -8.86 -3.87
N TRP A 583 24.57 -8.31 -3.03
CA TRP A 583 23.29 -7.75 -3.44
C TRP A 583 23.27 -6.27 -3.07
N ALA A 584 23.01 -5.41 -4.04
CA ALA A 584 22.95 -3.97 -3.84
C ALA A 584 21.73 -3.39 -4.55
N TYR A 585 21.03 -2.50 -3.85
CA TYR A 585 19.99 -1.66 -4.42
C TYR A 585 20.29 -0.21 -4.02
N PRO A 586 20.30 0.75 -4.98
CA PRO A 586 20.64 2.11 -4.65
C PRO A 586 19.57 2.71 -3.74
N ALA A 587 19.94 2.97 -2.49
CA ALA A 587 19.17 3.76 -1.55
C ALA A 587 20.02 4.98 -1.16
N ALA A 588 19.53 6.17 -1.48
CA ALA A 588 20.16 7.40 -1.05
C ALA A 588 19.79 7.68 0.41
N SER A 589 20.78 7.71 1.29
CA SER A 589 20.67 8.26 2.64
C SER A 589 21.66 9.42 2.70
N VAL A 590 21.16 10.64 2.54
CA VAL A 590 21.97 11.84 2.59
C VAL A 590 21.64 12.62 3.86
N ASN A 591 22.64 13.27 4.44
CA ASN A 591 22.40 14.31 5.43
C ASN A 591 22.24 15.66 4.72
N SER A 592 21.71 16.65 5.40
CA SER A 592 21.44 17.99 4.88
C SER A 592 22.68 18.75 4.37
N ALA A 593 23.88 18.20 4.56
CA ALA A 593 25.16 18.77 4.14
C ALA A 593 25.76 18.06 2.91
N GLY A 594 25.07 17.12 2.29
CA GLY A 594 25.55 16.34 1.14
C GLY A 594 24.79 16.59 -0.15
#